data_d8216f544216405189a0b9142afe4ce5
#
_entry.id   d8216f544216405189a0b9142afe4ce5
#
_cell.length_a   1.000
_cell.length_b   1.000
_cell.length_c   1.000
_cell.angle_alpha   90.00
_cell.angle_beta   90.00
_cell.angle_gamma   90.00
#
_symmetry.space_group_name_H-M   'P 1'
#
loop_
_entity.id
_entity.type
_entity.pdbx_description
1 polymer ?
#
loop_
_entity_poly.entity_id
_entity_poly.type
_entity_poly.pdbx_seq_one_letter_code
_entity_poly.pdbx_strand_id
1 'polypeptide(L)'
;MTIDGYSFKNKESVTSNNIYNQINVGKKFVSIDLKKANFQILRKMDKDIVLGADTYEDFIGKFTDIDYIKNSKYTRQVIFGKMNPKRHIKLEKYYTYLMYKLLDTYTKSHGWKIVSLNSDEIVYEASNAYCETDYIIESIKEKLGLIVHVELFVLNGYTFSVKGSEHHKVDFYV
;
A
#
# COMPACT_ATOMS: atom_id res chain seq x y z
N MET A 1 22.45 -4.82 3.83
CA MET A 1 22.09 -3.42 4.06
C MET A 1 21.06 -3.42 5.19
N THR A 2 21.34 -2.74 6.26
CA THR A 2 20.44 -2.53 7.41
C THR A 2 20.04 -1.07 7.43
N ILE A 3 18.76 -0.79 7.70
CA ILE A 3 18.27 0.56 7.97
C ILE A 3 17.62 0.47 9.34
N ASP A 4 18.10 1.26 10.30
CA ASP A 4 17.59 1.30 11.69
C ASP A 4 17.46 -0.10 12.34
N GLY A 5 18.46 -0.97 12.10
CA GLY A 5 18.45 -2.34 12.61
C GLY A 5 17.59 -3.33 11.83
N TYR A 6 16.85 -2.90 10.81
CA TYR A 6 16.06 -3.78 9.96
C TYR A 6 16.95 -4.53 8.96
N SER A 7 16.94 -5.85 9.04
CA SER A 7 17.66 -6.71 8.08
C SER A 7 16.69 -7.16 6.98
N PHE A 8 16.93 -6.74 5.75
CA PHE A 8 16.17 -7.23 4.59
C PHE A 8 16.34 -8.73 4.30
N LYS A 9 17.21 -9.40 5.06
CA LYS A 9 17.40 -10.86 4.98
C LYS A 9 16.47 -11.62 5.94
N ASN A 10 16.08 -11.02 7.05
CA ASN A 10 15.14 -11.64 7.99
C ASN A 10 13.72 -11.30 7.54
N LYS A 11 13.24 -12.11 6.62
CA LYS A 11 11.82 -12.15 6.29
C LYS A 11 11.10 -12.81 7.48
N GLU A 12 10.47 -12.05 8.35
CA GLU A 12 9.19 -12.49 8.86
C GLU A 12 8.30 -12.56 7.64
N SER A 13 8.11 -13.76 7.12
CA SER A 13 7.37 -13.99 5.89
C SER A 13 5.88 -13.81 6.18
N VAL A 14 5.45 -12.57 6.16
CA VAL A 14 4.05 -12.34 5.85
C VAL A 14 3.95 -12.60 4.36
N THR A 15 3.44 -13.77 4.02
CA THR A 15 3.23 -14.17 2.65
C THR A 15 2.21 -13.24 2.03
N SER A 16 2.56 -12.63 0.92
CA SER A 16 1.61 -11.91 0.06
C SER A 16 0.63 -12.94 -0.50
N ASN A 17 -0.48 -13.17 0.17
CA ASN A 17 -1.55 -14.01 -0.32
C ASN A 17 -2.39 -13.19 -1.30
N ASN A 18 -2.68 -13.77 -2.45
CA ASN A 18 -3.66 -13.19 -3.35
C ASN A 18 -5.04 -13.26 -2.66
N ILE A 19 -5.61 -12.10 -2.34
CA ILE A 19 -6.94 -12.02 -1.72
C ILE A 19 -8.06 -12.37 -2.69
N TYR A 20 -7.83 -12.22 -4.01
CA TYR A 20 -8.81 -12.48 -5.06
C TYR A 20 -8.92 -13.98 -5.32
N ASN A 21 -9.64 -14.67 -4.46
CA ASN A 21 -9.95 -16.09 -4.58
C ASN A 21 -11.33 -16.41 -3.98
N GLN A 22 -11.88 -17.55 -4.37
CA GLN A 22 -13.24 -17.95 -3.98
C GLN A 22 -13.45 -18.05 -2.46
N ILE A 23 -12.43 -18.43 -1.71
CA ILE A 23 -12.51 -18.59 -0.24
C ILE A 23 -12.75 -17.24 0.46
N ASN A 24 -12.40 -16.15 -0.19
CA ASN A 24 -12.48 -14.79 0.33
C ASN A 24 -13.75 -14.04 -0.08
N VAL A 25 -14.58 -14.63 -0.94
CA VAL A 25 -15.85 -14.01 -1.35
C VAL A 25 -16.78 -13.83 -0.14
N GLY A 26 -17.33 -12.64 0.00
CA GLY A 26 -18.18 -12.23 1.12
C GLY A 26 -17.43 -11.80 2.39
N LYS A 27 -16.12 -11.94 2.43
CA LYS A 27 -15.31 -11.45 3.55
C LYS A 27 -15.06 -9.95 3.45
N LYS A 28 -14.87 -9.33 4.61
CA LYS A 28 -14.52 -7.91 4.74
C LYS A 28 -13.01 -7.76 4.90
N PHE A 29 -12.49 -6.77 4.22
CA PHE A 29 -11.07 -6.45 4.25
C PHE A 29 -10.86 -4.96 4.53
N VAL A 30 -9.73 -4.67 5.15
CA VAL A 30 -9.19 -3.32 5.28
C VAL A 30 -7.87 -3.28 4.55
N SER A 31 -7.77 -2.43 3.54
CA SER A 31 -6.52 -2.10 2.84
C SER A 31 -5.96 -0.80 3.37
N ILE A 32 -4.66 -0.76 3.62
CA ILE A 32 -3.90 0.42 4.01
C ILE A 32 -2.80 0.61 2.98
N ASP A 33 -2.99 1.53 2.06
CA ASP A 33 -2.11 1.80 0.91
C ASP A 33 -1.31 3.09 1.14
N LEU A 34 -0.01 3.06 0.86
CA LEU A 34 0.86 4.21 0.98
C LEU A 34 0.70 5.15 -0.22
N LYS A 35 0.03 6.29 -0.01
CA LYS A 35 -0.19 7.27 -1.09
C LYS A 35 1.11 7.74 -1.71
N LYS A 36 1.24 7.62 -3.04
CA LYS A 36 2.44 8.07 -3.78
C LYS A 36 3.74 7.57 -3.13
N ALA A 37 3.78 6.28 -2.79
CA ALA A 37 4.84 5.62 -2.02
C ALA A 37 6.25 6.04 -2.46
N ASN A 38 6.52 6.00 -3.76
CA ASN A 38 7.80 6.36 -4.33
C ASN A 38 8.26 7.79 -3.97
N PHE A 39 7.35 8.78 -4.01
CA PHE A 39 7.67 10.16 -3.63
C PHE A 39 7.89 10.29 -2.11
N GLN A 40 6.95 9.79 -1.31
CA GLN A 40 7.02 9.91 0.15
C GLN A 40 8.29 9.29 0.72
N ILE A 41 8.68 8.14 0.22
CA ILE A 41 9.85 7.41 0.69
C ILE A 41 11.14 8.15 0.35
N LEU A 42 11.26 8.69 -0.86
CA LEU A 42 12.42 9.52 -1.22
C LEU A 42 12.53 10.77 -0.36
N ARG A 43 11.40 11.44 -0.14
CA ARG A 43 11.32 12.61 0.75
C ARG A 43 11.73 12.28 2.19
N LYS A 44 11.36 11.10 2.69
CA LYS A 44 11.74 10.62 4.03
C LYS A 44 13.22 10.28 4.13
N MET A 45 13.82 9.81 3.05
CA MET A 45 15.25 9.52 3.02
C MET A 45 16.09 10.79 3.03
N ASP A 46 15.74 11.71 2.16
CA ASP A 46 16.42 12.98 1.99
C ASP A 46 15.51 13.94 1.23
N LYS A 47 15.14 15.03 1.88
CA LYS A 47 14.23 16.04 1.31
C LYS A 47 14.83 16.73 0.09
N ASP A 48 16.16 16.79 -0.01
CA ASP A 48 16.85 17.41 -1.14
C ASP A 48 16.66 16.61 -2.44
N ILE A 49 16.46 15.29 -2.36
CA ILE A 49 16.15 14.44 -3.53
C ILE A 49 14.87 14.91 -4.24
N VAL A 50 13.92 15.42 -3.48
CA VAL A 50 12.66 15.97 -4.00
C VAL A 50 12.64 17.51 -3.99
N LEU A 51 13.82 18.14 -4.02
CA LEU A 51 14.01 19.59 -4.07
C LEU A 51 13.26 20.35 -2.95
N GLY A 52 13.23 19.77 -1.75
CA GLY A 52 12.56 20.36 -0.59
C GLY A 52 11.02 20.33 -0.65
N ALA A 53 10.41 19.72 -1.66
CA ALA A 53 8.96 19.69 -1.80
C ALA A 53 8.28 18.85 -0.71
N ASP A 54 7.13 19.31 -0.25
CA ASP A 54 6.32 18.59 0.74
C ASP A 54 5.34 17.61 0.11
N THR A 55 4.89 17.91 -1.10
CA THR A 55 3.99 17.05 -1.88
C THR A 55 4.57 16.74 -3.26
N TYR A 56 4.06 15.68 -3.90
CA TYR A 56 4.44 15.38 -5.28
C TYR A 56 4.01 16.51 -6.24
N GLU A 57 2.87 17.11 -5.99
CA GLU A 57 2.34 18.24 -6.75
C GLU A 57 3.27 19.44 -6.67
N ASP A 58 3.79 19.76 -5.49
CA ASP A 58 4.78 20.83 -5.30
C ASP A 58 6.09 20.52 -6.03
N PHE A 59 6.51 19.25 -5.99
CA PHE A 59 7.71 18.81 -6.69
C PHE A 59 7.58 18.97 -8.21
N ILE A 60 6.53 18.37 -8.77
CA ILE A 60 6.32 18.38 -10.23
C ILE A 60 5.97 19.79 -10.73
N GLY A 61 5.30 20.61 -9.92
CA GLY A 61 4.96 22.00 -10.22
C GLY A 61 6.16 22.90 -10.44
N LYS A 62 7.37 22.50 -9.97
CA LYS A 62 8.62 23.22 -10.28
C LYS A 62 9.07 23.06 -11.73
N PHE A 63 8.53 22.08 -12.44
CA PHE A 63 8.95 21.71 -13.79
C PHE A 63 7.86 21.97 -14.85
N THR A 64 6.59 21.99 -14.46
CA THR A 64 5.47 22.15 -15.38
C THR A 64 4.22 22.68 -14.70
N ASP A 65 3.46 23.49 -15.45
CA ASP A 65 2.13 23.96 -15.03
C ASP A 65 0.99 23.13 -15.64
N ILE A 66 1.31 22.13 -16.45
CA ILE A 66 0.32 21.29 -17.13
C ILE A 66 -0.31 20.32 -16.13
N ASP A 67 -1.59 20.52 -15.79
CA ASP A 67 -2.32 19.71 -14.79
C ASP A 67 -2.36 18.23 -15.13
N TYR A 68 -2.49 17.86 -16.39
CA TYR A 68 -2.43 16.47 -16.82
C TYR A 68 -1.13 15.78 -16.40
N ILE A 69 0.01 16.47 -16.52
CA ILE A 69 1.32 15.94 -16.12
C ILE A 69 1.43 15.88 -14.60
N LYS A 70 0.98 16.95 -13.90
CA LYS A 70 1.00 17.01 -12.42
C LYS A 70 0.21 15.87 -11.79
N ASN A 71 -0.95 15.53 -12.36
CA ASN A 71 -1.85 14.52 -11.82
C ASN A 71 -1.58 13.10 -12.36
N SER A 72 -0.67 12.94 -13.30
CA SER A 72 -0.41 11.66 -13.97
C SER A 72 0.32 10.67 -13.05
N LYS A 73 -0.37 9.59 -12.68
CA LYS A 73 0.25 8.44 -12.01
C LYS A 73 1.39 7.85 -12.84
N TYR A 74 1.21 7.77 -14.16
CA TYR A 74 2.21 7.24 -15.08
C TYR A 74 3.48 8.10 -15.08
N THR A 75 3.35 9.43 -15.21
CA THR A 75 4.50 10.34 -15.15
C THR A 75 5.29 10.17 -13.86
N ARG A 76 4.59 10.11 -12.70
CA ARG A 76 5.23 9.87 -11.41
C ARG A 76 5.98 8.54 -11.37
N GLN A 77 5.37 7.47 -11.87
CA GLN A 77 6.01 6.15 -11.91
C GLN A 77 7.24 6.12 -12.84
N VAL A 78 7.21 6.82 -13.97
CA VAL A 78 8.36 6.92 -14.89
C VAL A 78 9.50 7.71 -14.25
N ILE A 79 9.22 8.85 -13.62
CA ILE A 79 10.23 9.68 -12.97
C ILE A 79 10.94 8.89 -11.87
N PHE A 80 10.19 8.37 -10.90
CA PHE A 80 10.77 7.73 -9.72
C PHE A 80 11.15 6.26 -9.96
N GLY A 81 10.46 5.56 -10.85
CA GLY A 81 10.75 4.16 -11.17
C GLY A 81 12.10 3.96 -11.88
N LYS A 82 12.63 4.99 -12.55
CA LYS A 82 13.98 4.98 -13.13
C LYS A 82 15.09 5.27 -12.11
N MET A 83 14.74 5.79 -10.94
CA MET A 83 15.68 6.12 -9.88
C MET A 83 15.96 4.90 -9.00
N ASN A 84 16.84 3.99 -9.42
CA ASN A 84 17.26 2.80 -8.68
C ASN A 84 16.08 1.91 -8.17
N PRO A 85 15.35 1.23 -9.07
CA PRO A 85 14.11 0.55 -8.74
C PRO A 85 14.25 -0.54 -7.67
N LYS A 86 15.37 -1.26 -7.64
CA LYS A 86 15.61 -2.31 -6.63
C LYS A 86 15.73 -1.77 -5.22
N ARG A 87 16.34 -0.59 -5.05
CA ARG A 87 16.47 0.07 -3.75
C ARG A 87 15.14 0.65 -3.30
N HIS A 88 14.38 1.20 -4.23
CA HIS A 88 13.06 1.76 -4.00
C HIS A 88 12.10 0.75 -3.39
N ILE A 89 11.94 -0.42 -4.04
CA ILE A 89 11.08 -1.51 -3.55
C ILE A 89 11.50 -1.97 -2.15
N LYS A 90 12.80 -2.01 -1.85
CA LYS A 90 13.25 -2.38 -0.50
C LYS A 90 12.84 -1.37 0.56
N LEU A 91 12.90 -0.09 0.22
CA LEU A 91 12.52 1.00 1.12
C LEU A 91 11.00 1.05 1.32
N GLU A 92 10.23 0.86 0.25
CA GLU A 92 8.78 0.71 0.34
C GLU A 92 8.42 -0.41 1.32
N LYS A 93 8.96 -1.60 1.13
CA LYS A 93 8.76 -2.74 2.05
C LYS A 93 9.15 -2.44 3.49
N TYR A 94 10.23 -1.69 3.70
CA TYR A 94 10.65 -1.29 5.05
C TYR A 94 9.61 -0.39 5.72
N TYR A 95 9.14 0.66 5.03
CA TYR A 95 8.14 1.57 5.61
C TYR A 95 6.78 0.89 5.79
N THR A 96 6.38 0.02 4.87
CA THR A 96 5.16 -0.78 5.02
C THR A 96 5.26 -1.73 6.21
N TYR A 97 6.43 -2.33 6.45
CA TYR A 97 6.68 -3.10 7.65
C TYR A 97 6.60 -2.27 8.94
N LEU A 98 7.11 -1.03 8.93
CA LEU A 98 6.95 -0.13 10.08
C LEU A 98 5.48 0.22 10.36
N MET A 99 4.68 0.45 9.32
CA MET A 99 3.22 0.63 9.46
C MET A 99 2.57 -0.61 10.08
N TYR A 100 2.92 -1.79 9.59
CA TYR A 100 2.44 -3.06 10.15
C TYR A 100 2.78 -3.19 11.64
N LYS A 101 4.01 -2.91 12.05
CA LYS A 101 4.43 -2.97 13.46
C LYS A 101 3.72 -1.91 14.31
N LEU A 102 3.53 -0.71 13.79
CA LEU A 102 2.82 0.36 14.49
C LEU A 102 1.37 -0.04 14.80
N LEU A 103 0.72 -0.71 13.86
CA LEU A 103 -0.70 -1.10 13.97
C LEU A 103 -0.91 -2.45 14.68
N ASP A 104 0.14 -3.17 15.05
CA ASP A 104 0.05 -4.55 15.58
C ASP A 104 -0.88 -4.65 16.79
N THR A 105 -0.77 -3.75 17.76
CA THR A 105 -1.64 -3.73 18.95
C THR A 105 -3.09 -3.43 18.59
N TYR A 106 -3.31 -2.44 17.73
CA TYR A 106 -4.64 -2.05 17.27
C TYR A 106 -5.32 -3.19 16.52
N THR A 107 -4.65 -3.78 15.55
CA THR A 107 -5.23 -4.85 14.72
C THR A 107 -5.52 -6.11 15.52
N LYS A 108 -4.66 -6.47 16.48
CA LYS A 108 -4.88 -7.60 17.39
C LYS A 108 -6.07 -7.37 18.32
N SER A 109 -6.22 -6.17 18.89
CA SER A 109 -7.36 -5.86 19.78
C SER A 109 -8.71 -5.90 19.04
N HIS A 110 -8.71 -5.66 17.72
CA HIS A 110 -9.90 -5.75 16.87
C HIS A 110 -10.08 -7.11 16.19
N GLY A 111 -9.21 -8.07 16.48
CA GLY A 111 -9.28 -9.43 15.92
C GLY A 111 -8.99 -9.49 14.41
N TRP A 112 -8.29 -8.49 13.88
CA TRP A 112 -7.92 -8.46 12.46
C TRP A 112 -6.79 -9.44 12.17
N LYS A 113 -6.87 -10.09 11.01
CA LYS A 113 -5.85 -11.02 10.54
C LYS A 113 -5.16 -10.46 9.31
N ILE A 114 -3.84 -10.39 9.35
CA ILE A 114 -3.09 -9.98 8.17
C ILE A 114 -3.22 -11.03 7.07
N VAL A 115 -3.54 -10.58 5.86
CA VAL A 115 -3.69 -11.43 4.67
C VAL A 115 -2.58 -11.17 3.67
N SER A 116 -2.22 -9.90 3.49
CA SER A 116 -1.19 -9.51 2.54
C SER A 116 -0.34 -8.36 3.07
N LEU A 117 0.96 -8.44 2.82
CA LEU A 117 1.92 -7.38 3.05
C LEU A 117 2.75 -7.22 1.77
N ASN A 118 2.36 -6.25 0.96
CA ASN A 118 3.04 -5.89 -0.29
C ASN A 118 4.12 -4.83 -0.06
N SER A 119 4.68 -4.29 -1.13
CA SER A 119 5.69 -3.24 -1.02
C SER A 119 5.15 -1.93 -0.46
N ASP A 120 3.92 -1.59 -0.73
CA ASP A 120 3.28 -0.31 -0.42
C ASP A 120 1.88 -0.45 0.20
N GLU A 121 1.40 -1.68 0.39
CA GLU A 121 0.05 -1.98 0.87
C GLU A 121 0.04 -3.07 1.94
N ILE A 122 -0.84 -2.92 2.92
CA ILE A 122 -1.18 -3.94 3.92
C ILE A 122 -2.67 -4.25 3.80
N VAL A 123 -3.02 -5.54 3.73
CA VAL A 123 -4.42 -5.97 3.73
C VAL A 123 -4.69 -6.85 4.93
N TYR A 124 -5.72 -6.51 5.69
CA TYR A 124 -6.23 -7.30 6.79
C TYR A 124 -7.62 -7.84 6.48
N GLU A 125 -7.89 -9.09 6.87
CA GLU A 125 -9.26 -9.60 7.01
C GLU A 125 -9.83 -9.05 8.32
N ALA A 126 -10.92 -8.29 8.23
CA ALA A 126 -11.59 -7.65 9.36
C ALA A 126 -12.97 -8.31 9.58
N SER A 127 -13.06 -9.21 10.55
CA SER A 127 -14.31 -9.93 10.85
C SER A 127 -15.43 -8.99 11.33
N ASN A 128 -15.07 -7.90 12.01
CA ASN A 128 -16.01 -6.89 12.51
C ASN A 128 -15.91 -5.64 11.64
N ALA A 129 -17.08 -5.10 11.27
CA ALA A 129 -17.22 -3.98 10.33
C ALA A 129 -16.74 -2.61 10.86
N TYR A 130 -16.21 -2.55 12.09
CA TYR A 130 -15.77 -1.30 12.66
C TYR A 130 -14.28 -1.07 12.35
N CYS A 131 -14.03 -0.04 11.58
CA CYS A 131 -12.69 0.44 11.27
C CYS A 131 -12.64 1.95 11.55
N GLU A 132 -11.83 2.34 12.52
CA GLU A 132 -11.52 3.75 12.77
C GLU A 132 -10.47 4.23 11.77
N THR A 133 -10.90 4.47 10.53
CA THR A 133 -10.00 4.87 9.44
C THR A 133 -9.18 6.10 9.80
N ASP A 134 -9.81 7.09 10.44
CA ASP A 134 -9.15 8.34 10.86
C ASP A 134 -8.06 8.07 11.90
N TYR A 135 -8.32 7.19 12.88
CA TYR A 135 -7.31 6.79 13.84
C TYR A 135 -6.08 6.17 13.18
N ILE A 136 -6.28 5.28 12.22
CA ILE A 136 -5.18 4.63 11.48
C ILE A 136 -4.38 5.67 10.69
N ILE A 137 -5.07 6.54 9.95
CA ILE A 137 -4.45 7.59 9.14
C ILE A 137 -3.61 8.53 10.03
N GLU A 138 -4.19 9.04 11.11
CA GLU A 138 -3.51 9.99 12.00
C GLU A 138 -2.36 9.32 12.76
N SER A 139 -2.52 8.07 13.24
CA SER A 139 -1.44 7.33 13.91
C SER A 139 -0.23 7.12 13.01
N ILE A 140 -0.44 6.76 11.75
CA ILE A 140 0.63 6.57 10.77
C ILE A 140 1.29 7.92 10.45
N LYS A 141 0.49 8.96 10.27
CA LYS A 141 0.98 10.31 9.99
C LYS A 141 1.82 10.87 11.14
N GLU A 142 1.35 10.78 12.38
CA GLU A 142 2.05 11.29 13.56
C GLU A 142 3.34 10.52 13.84
N LYS A 143 3.29 9.19 13.81
CA LYS A 143 4.42 8.35 14.22
C LYS A 143 5.45 8.14 13.13
N LEU A 144 5.00 8.02 11.88
CA LEU A 144 5.86 7.71 10.74
C LEU A 144 6.00 8.86 9.75
N GLY A 145 5.15 9.90 9.85
CA GLY A 145 5.10 11.02 8.90
C GLY A 145 4.77 10.56 7.47
N LEU A 146 3.94 9.52 7.35
CA LEU A 146 3.51 8.94 6.07
C LEU A 146 2.02 9.23 5.85
N ILE A 147 1.65 9.38 4.59
CA ILE A 147 0.25 9.59 4.19
C ILE A 147 -0.26 8.31 3.53
N VAL A 148 -1.35 7.78 4.08
CA VAL A 148 -1.96 6.54 3.60
C VAL A 148 -3.37 6.76 3.11
N HIS A 149 -3.86 5.84 2.30
CA HIS A 149 -5.27 5.63 2.01
C HIS A 149 -5.72 4.39 2.77
N VAL A 150 -6.85 4.48 3.45
CA VAL A 150 -7.45 3.34 4.16
C VAL A 150 -8.80 3.08 3.52
N GLU A 151 -9.01 1.86 3.08
CA GLU A 151 -10.23 1.43 2.42
C GLU A 151 -10.80 0.18 3.10
N LEU A 152 -12.10 0.21 3.40
CA LEU A 152 -12.86 -0.94 3.86
C LEU A 152 -13.69 -1.46 2.69
N PHE A 153 -13.54 -2.74 2.36
CA PHE A 153 -14.26 -3.35 1.26
C PHE A 153 -14.71 -4.78 1.55
N VAL A 154 -15.68 -5.24 0.76
CA VAL A 154 -16.13 -6.63 0.72
C VAL A 154 -15.72 -7.21 -0.62
N LEU A 155 -15.05 -8.35 -0.61
CA LEU A 155 -14.72 -9.04 -1.85
C LEU A 155 -15.96 -9.75 -2.39
N ASN A 156 -16.33 -9.42 -3.60
CA ASN A 156 -17.40 -10.07 -4.34
C ASN A 156 -16.83 -10.94 -5.46
N GLY A 157 -17.58 -11.93 -5.89
CA GLY A 157 -17.20 -12.77 -7.00
C GLY A 157 -18.43 -13.29 -7.74
N TYR A 158 -18.33 -13.44 -9.04
CA TYR A 158 -19.33 -14.10 -9.83
C TYR A 158 -18.68 -15.13 -10.76
N THR A 159 -19.38 -16.22 -10.96
CA THR A 159 -18.95 -17.30 -11.84
C THR A 159 -19.66 -17.17 -13.17
N PHE A 160 -18.93 -17.27 -14.26
CA PHE A 160 -19.51 -17.29 -15.60
C PHE A 160 -18.92 -18.42 -16.44
N SER A 161 -19.73 -18.94 -17.37
CA SER A 161 -19.30 -19.94 -18.31
C SER A 161 -18.71 -19.27 -19.55
N VAL A 162 -17.51 -19.66 -19.91
CA VAL A 162 -16.91 -19.22 -21.17
C VAL A 162 -17.53 -20.05 -22.32
N LYS A 163 -18.13 -19.38 -23.29
CA LYS A 163 -18.76 -20.05 -24.45
C LYS A 163 -17.75 -20.93 -25.16
N GLY A 164 -18.08 -22.24 -25.29
CA GLY A 164 -17.20 -23.23 -25.93
C GLY A 164 -16.14 -23.85 -25.02
N SER A 165 -16.21 -23.63 -23.70
CA SER A 165 -15.32 -24.25 -22.71
C SER A 165 -16.12 -24.86 -21.56
N GLU A 166 -15.67 -26.02 -21.07
CA GLU A 166 -16.20 -26.63 -19.84
C GLU A 166 -15.70 -25.94 -18.57
N HIS A 167 -14.79 -24.99 -18.72
CA HIS A 167 -14.22 -24.25 -17.59
C HIS A 167 -15.09 -23.05 -17.21
N HIS A 168 -15.38 -22.94 -15.93
CA HIS A 168 -15.96 -21.75 -15.32
C HIS A 168 -14.83 -20.80 -14.91
N LYS A 169 -14.95 -19.54 -15.28
CA LYS A 169 -14.10 -18.47 -14.76
C LYS A 169 -14.81 -17.75 -13.63
N VAL A 170 -14.03 -17.30 -12.66
CA VAL A 170 -14.52 -16.48 -11.57
C VAL A 170 -13.82 -15.12 -11.67
N ASP A 171 -14.61 -14.07 -11.79
CA ASP A 171 -14.12 -12.70 -11.69
C ASP A 171 -14.45 -12.16 -10.31
N PHE A 172 -13.51 -11.38 -9.74
CA PHE A 172 -13.62 -10.80 -8.43
C PHE A 172 -13.68 -9.27 -8.54
N TYR A 173 -14.51 -8.66 -7.71
CA TYR A 173 -14.66 -7.20 -7.65
C TYR A 173 -14.92 -6.74 -6.20
N VAL A 174 -14.64 -5.48 -5.97
CA VAL A 174 -14.76 -4.78 -4.69
C VAL A 174 -16.04 -3.93 -4.67
#